data_27b98ae2d04cec5eb298975f477fc7c0
#
_entry.id   27b98ae2d04cec5eb298975f477fc7c0
#
_cell.length_a   1.000
_cell.length_b   1.000
_cell.length_c   1.000
_cell.angle_alpha   90.00
_cell.angle_beta   90.00
_cell.angle_gamma   90.00
#
_symmetry.space_group_name_H-M   'P 1'
#
loop_
_entity.id
_entity.type
_entity.pdbx_description
1 polymer ?
#
loop_
_entity_poly.entity_id
_entity_poly.type
_entity_poly.pdbx_seq_one_letter_code
_entity_poly.pdbx_strand_id
1 'polypeptide(L)'
;MMRKPFSLLAVSAAALFLSLQPVAAVQPDEVLEDPALEARARDLSTELRCMVCQNQSIDDSDAELARDLRVLVRDRLQAGDSNEEVLDY
;
A
#
# COMPACT_ATOMS: atom_id res chain seq x y z
N MET A 1 -40.79 2.58 21.61
CA MET A 1 -40.40 3.85 20.96
C MET A 1 -39.03 4.38 21.37
N MET A 2 -38.53 4.04 22.53
CA MET A 2 -37.17 4.47 22.96
C MET A 2 -36.01 3.73 22.33
N ARG A 3 -36.25 2.70 21.51
CA ARG A 3 -35.19 1.89 20.88
C ARG A 3 -34.64 2.46 19.60
N LYS A 4 -35.34 3.36 18.90
CA LYS A 4 -34.96 3.92 17.62
C LYS A 4 -33.75 4.84 17.68
N PRO A 5 -33.56 5.73 18.67
CA PRO A 5 -32.37 6.58 18.72
C PRO A 5 -31.07 5.81 18.99
N PHE A 6 -31.13 4.70 19.67
CA PHE A 6 -29.98 3.84 19.96
C PHE A 6 -29.45 3.14 18.69
N SER A 7 -30.35 2.68 17.82
CA SER A 7 -29.99 2.03 16.56
C SER A 7 -29.32 3.02 15.60
N LEU A 8 -29.80 4.26 15.55
CA LEU A 8 -29.23 5.31 14.69
C LEU A 8 -27.83 5.72 15.16
N LEU A 9 -27.60 5.82 16.46
CA LEU A 9 -26.30 6.12 17.04
C LEU A 9 -25.30 5.00 16.77
N ALA A 10 -25.70 3.75 16.85
CA ALA A 10 -24.85 2.60 16.57
C ALA A 10 -24.43 2.55 15.09
N VAL A 11 -25.32 2.84 14.16
CA VAL A 11 -25.04 2.90 12.72
C VAL A 11 -24.08 4.07 12.39
N SER A 12 -24.27 5.21 13.01
CA SER A 12 -23.37 6.37 12.82
C SER A 12 -21.96 6.10 13.34
N ALA A 13 -21.83 5.42 14.49
CA ALA A 13 -20.54 5.04 15.04
C ALA A 13 -19.81 4.03 14.15
N ALA A 14 -20.52 3.05 13.58
CA ALA A 14 -19.94 2.08 12.65
C ALA A 14 -19.47 2.73 11.37
N ALA A 15 -20.23 3.67 10.80
CA ALA A 15 -19.87 4.42 9.61
C ALA A 15 -18.62 5.29 9.84
N LEU A 16 -18.51 5.92 11.02
CA LEU A 16 -17.35 6.71 11.39
C LEU A 16 -16.09 5.84 11.53
N PHE A 17 -16.22 4.63 12.06
CA PHE A 17 -15.14 3.67 12.20
C PHE A 17 -14.57 3.24 10.84
N LEU A 18 -15.44 3.01 9.86
CA LEU A 18 -15.04 2.65 8.48
C LEU A 18 -14.31 3.79 7.78
N SER A 19 -14.66 5.05 8.06
CA SER A 19 -14.02 6.21 7.44
C SER A 19 -12.64 6.54 8.02
N LEU A 20 -12.25 5.92 9.14
CA LEU A 20 -10.95 6.12 9.78
C LEU A 20 -9.88 5.12 9.33
N GLN A 21 -10.19 4.22 8.39
CA GLN A 21 -9.19 3.28 7.87
C GLN A 21 -8.13 4.02 7.04
N PRO A 22 -6.83 3.71 7.25
CA PRO A 22 -5.76 4.35 6.48
C PRO A 22 -5.87 3.98 5.00
N VAL A 23 -5.68 4.98 4.14
CA VAL A 23 -5.59 4.77 2.69
C VAL A 23 -4.16 4.39 2.36
N ALA A 24 -3.95 3.16 1.89
CA ALA A 24 -2.64 2.70 1.44
C ALA A 24 -2.47 3.03 -0.05
N ALA A 25 -1.27 3.48 -0.47
CA ALA A 25 -0.93 3.68 -1.86
C ALA A 25 -0.85 2.35 -2.61
N VAL A 26 -0.35 1.30 -1.96
CA VAL A 26 -0.28 -0.06 -2.50
C VAL A 26 -1.68 -0.62 -2.65
N GLN A 27 -2.02 -1.05 -3.87
CA GLN A 27 -3.32 -1.61 -4.19
C GLN A 27 -3.37 -3.11 -3.92
N PRO A 28 -4.56 -3.69 -3.63
CA PRO A 28 -4.67 -5.14 -3.36
C PRO A 28 -4.15 -6.02 -4.49
N ASP A 29 -4.24 -5.59 -5.74
CA ASP A 29 -3.77 -6.35 -6.90
C ASP A 29 -2.25 -6.37 -7.05
N GLU A 30 -1.53 -5.51 -6.33
CA GLU A 30 -0.07 -5.47 -6.32
C GLU A 30 0.52 -6.46 -5.31
N VAL A 31 -0.20 -6.79 -4.25
CA VAL A 31 0.28 -7.58 -3.12
C VAL A 31 0.64 -9.00 -3.56
N LEU A 32 1.85 -9.44 -3.21
CA LEU A 32 2.32 -10.79 -3.51
C LEU A 32 1.70 -11.83 -2.57
N GLU A 33 1.51 -13.04 -3.08
CA GLU A 33 0.98 -14.15 -2.28
C GLU A 33 1.93 -14.58 -1.17
N ASP A 34 3.25 -14.52 -1.43
CA ASP A 34 4.27 -14.83 -0.43
C ASP A 34 4.45 -13.64 0.51
N PRO A 35 4.08 -13.75 1.79
CA PRO A 35 4.18 -12.64 2.72
C PRO A 35 5.61 -12.20 2.99
N ALA A 36 6.60 -13.09 2.88
CA ALA A 36 8.01 -12.71 3.05
C ALA A 36 8.49 -11.86 1.88
N LEU A 37 8.12 -12.21 0.65
CA LEU A 37 8.45 -11.40 -0.52
C LEU A 37 7.70 -10.06 -0.51
N GLU A 38 6.47 -10.05 -0.08
CA GLU A 38 5.70 -8.80 0.03
C GLU A 38 6.32 -7.86 1.06
N ALA A 39 6.78 -8.37 2.21
CA ALA A 39 7.48 -7.57 3.21
C ALA A 39 8.77 -6.96 2.64
N ARG A 40 9.55 -7.73 1.89
CA ARG A 40 10.75 -7.22 1.22
C ARG A 40 10.40 -6.15 0.18
N ALA A 41 9.34 -6.35 -0.60
CA ALA A 41 8.88 -5.37 -1.58
C ALA A 41 8.50 -4.05 -0.91
N ARG A 42 7.81 -4.10 0.22
CA ARG A 42 7.41 -2.92 0.98
C ARG A 42 8.64 -2.18 1.53
N ASP A 43 9.59 -2.91 2.11
CA ASP A 43 10.82 -2.31 2.65
C ASP A 43 11.64 -1.62 1.56
N LEU A 44 11.83 -2.27 0.42
CA LEU A 44 12.54 -1.67 -0.73
C LEU A 44 11.81 -0.45 -1.27
N SER A 45 10.50 -0.52 -1.37
CA SER A 45 9.68 0.58 -1.89
C SER A 45 9.70 1.81 -0.98
N THR A 46 9.91 1.64 0.33
CA THR A 46 10.06 2.78 1.24
C THR A 46 11.39 3.51 1.07
N GLU A 47 12.42 2.82 0.57
CA GLU A 47 13.74 3.40 0.31
C GLU A 47 13.80 4.13 -1.05
N LEU A 48 12.97 3.73 -2.02
CA LEU A 48 12.97 4.30 -3.35
C LEU A 48 12.12 5.57 -3.40
N ARG A 49 12.71 6.65 -3.92
CA ARG A 49 12.04 7.95 -4.05
C ARG A 49 11.63 8.20 -5.49
N CYS A 50 10.41 8.63 -5.69
CA CYS A 50 9.91 9.02 -6.99
C CYS A 50 10.05 10.54 -7.14
N MET A 51 10.85 11.01 -8.09
CA MET A 51 11.07 12.44 -8.32
C MET A 51 9.81 13.15 -8.82
N VAL A 52 8.97 12.44 -9.58
CA VAL A 52 7.70 12.96 -10.09
C VAL A 52 6.63 13.03 -8.99
N CYS A 53 6.83 12.30 -7.90
CA CYS A 53 5.91 12.19 -6.77
C CYS A 53 6.28 13.12 -5.62
N GLN A 54 6.88 14.27 -5.87
CA GLN A 54 7.35 15.23 -4.86
C GLN A 54 8.33 14.60 -3.86
N ASN A 55 9.20 13.73 -4.34
CA ASN A 55 10.22 13.03 -3.56
C ASN A 55 9.63 12.09 -2.48
N GLN A 56 8.36 11.69 -2.59
CA GLN A 56 7.79 10.65 -1.75
C GLN A 56 8.37 9.28 -2.11
N SER A 57 8.36 8.34 -1.15
CA SER A 57 8.68 6.95 -1.47
C SER A 57 7.64 6.37 -2.40
N ILE A 58 8.03 5.40 -3.21
CA ILE A 58 7.09 4.73 -4.10
C ILE A 58 6.06 3.89 -3.33
N ASP A 59 6.34 3.54 -2.08
CA ASP A 59 5.39 2.82 -1.23
C ASP A 59 4.23 3.73 -0.76
N ASP A 60 4.51 5.01 -0.59
CA ASP A 60 3.54 5.98 -0.06
C ASP A 60 2.80 6.76 -1.15
N SER A 61 3.34 6.81 -2.37
CA SER A 61 2.78 7.61 -3.46
C SER A 61 1.73 6.83 -4.24
N ASP A 62 0.59 7.47 -4.55
CA ASP A 62 -0.46 6.92 -5.40
C ASP A 62 -0.30 7.31 -6.88
N ALA A 63 0.77 7.99 -7.26
CA ALA A 63 1.04 8.35 -8.65
C ALA A 63 1.24 7.10 -9.51
N GLU A 64 0.84 7.17 -10.79
CA GLU A 64 0.98 6.04 -11.72
C GLU A 64 2.41 5.53 -11.84
N LEU A 65 3.38 6.44 -11.92
CA LEU A 65 4.79 6.05 -12.01
C LEU A 65 5.24 5.30 -10.75
N ALA A 66 4.78 5.73 -9.57
CA ALA A 66 5.09 5.02 -8.32
C ALA A 66 4.51 3.61 -8.34
N ARG A 67 3.29 3.43 -8.85
CA ARG A 67 2.69 2.12 -9.02
C ARG A 67 3.51 1.24 -9.96
N ASP A 68 3.91 1.77 -11.10
CA ASP A 68 4.72 1.02 -12.08
C ASP A 68 6.04 0.56 -11.46
N LEU A 69 6.68 1.42 -10.67
CA LEU A 69 7.90 1.08 -9.96
C LEU A 69 7.67 0.02 -8.88
N ARG A 70 6.56 0.10 -8.14
CA ARG A 70 6.21 -0.93 -7.15
C ARG A 70 5.98 -2.30 -7.81
N VAL A 71 5.33 -2.32 -8.95
CA VAL A 71 5.11 -3.55 -9.73
C VAL A 71 6.45 -4.11 -10.21
N LEU A 72 7.33 -3.26 -10.71
CA LEU A 72 8.66 -3.67 -11.14
C LEU A 72 9.48 -4.29 -9.99
N VAL A 73 9.46 -3.68 -8.81
CA VAL A 73 10.13 -4.21 -7.63
C VAL A 73 9.62 -5.64 -7.33
N ARG A 74 8.31 -5.83 -7.34
CA ARG A 74 7.71 -7.14 -7.07
C ARG A 74 8.05 -8.17 -8.14
N ASP A 75 8.05 -7.78 -9.39
CA ASP A 75 8.43 -8.66 -10.51
C ASP A 75 9.88 -9.11 -10.38
N ARG A 76 10.79 -8.21 -10.02
CA ARG A 76 12.21 -8.55 -9.85
C ARG A 76 12.43 -9.49 -8.66
N LEU A 77 11.72 -9.27 -7.56
CA LEU A 77 11.79 -10.15 -6.40
C LEU A 77 11.25 -11.56 -6.71
N GLN A 78 10.16 -11.66 -7.47
CA GLN A 78 9.61 -12.94 -7.90
C GLN A 78 10.55 -13.66 -8.88
N ALA A 79 11.31 -12.93 -9.66
CA ALA A 79 12.32 -13.49 -10.55
C ALA A 79 13.56 -13.98 -9.81
N GLY A 80 13.67 -13.74 -8.50
CA GLY A 80 14.76 -14.23 -7.67
C GLY A 80 15.86 -13.22 -7.38
N ASP A 81 15.67 -11.95 -7.73
CA ASP A 81 16.67 -10.92 -7.47
C ASP A 81 16.87 -10.70 -5.98
N SER A 82 18.11 -10.40 -5.59
CA SER A 82 18.41 -9.91 -4.26
C SER A 82 17.95 -8.47 -4.09
N ASN A 83 17.89 -7.97 -2.86
CA ASN A 83 17.54 -6.58 -2.60
C ASN A 83 18.48 -5.62 -3.32
N GLU A 84 19.78 -5.91 -3.32
CA GLU A 84 20.78 -5.08 -4.02
C GLU A 84 20.55 -5.05 -5.52
N GLU A 85 20.25 -6.21 -6.12
CA GLU A 85 19.95 -6.30 -7.56
C GLU A 85 18.70 -5.51 -7.93
N VAL A 86 17.68 -5.52 -7.09
CA VAL A 86 16.46 -4.72 -7.30
C VAL A 86 16.78 -3.23 -7.27
N LEU A 87 17.56 -2.78 -6.30
CA LEU A 87 17.92 -1.36 -6.15
C LEU A 87 18.79 -0.87 -7.30
N ASP A 88 19.63 -1.74 -7.86
CA ASP A 88 20.54 -1.41 -8.98
C ASP A 88 19.88 -1.52 -10.36
N TYR A 89 18.72 -2.16 -10.42
CA TYR A 89 18.01 -2.35 -11.67
C TYR A 89 17.44 -1.04 -12.21
#